data_8ac349db32f22e2d1c1778208f8fcbff
#
_entry.id   8ac349db32f22e2d1c1778208f8fcbff
#
_cell.length_a   1.000
_cell.length_b   1.000
_cell.length_c   1.000
_cell.angle_alpha   90.00
_cell.angle_beta   90.00
_cell.angle_gamma   90.00
#
_symmetry.space_group_name_H-M   'P 1'
#
loop_
_entity.id
_entity.type
_entity.pdbx_description
1 polymer ?
#
loop_
_entity_poly.entity_id
_entity_poly.type
_entity_poly.pdbx_seq_one_letter_code
_entity_poly.pdbx_strand_id
1 'polypeptide(L)'
;NMPAANLKKAVEDYNGVVAGTYKDPLGFVANNKADKQMTEGPWYACQKVPTVHHTMGGLEINTKAQVLDANGKVIPGLYAAGETTGGIHGSNRLGGNAIADIMTFGRDAGTHAAKGN
;
A
#
# COMPACT_ATOMS: atom_id res chain seq x y z
N ASN A 1 -26.57 -0.23 9.37
CA ASN A 1 -26.92 -0.30 10.81
C ASN A 1 -25.98 -1.24 11.54
N MET A 2 -25.19 -0.70 12.46
CA MET A 2 -24.32 -1.48 13.34
C MET A 2 -25.09 -1.71 14.67
N PRO A 3 -25.32 -2.96 15.10
CA PRO A 3 -25.97 -3.22 16.39
C PRO A 3 -25.10 -2.70 17.54
N ALA A 4 -25.67 -1.91 18.44
CA ALA A 4 -24.92 -1.28 19.54
C ALA A 4 -24.24 -2.30 20.46
N ALA A 5 -24.87 -3.45 20.71
CA ALA A 5 -24.28 -4.52 21.51
C ALA A 5 -23.00 -5.10 20.87
N ASN A 6 -23.00 -5.28 19.55
CA ASN A 6 -21.83 -5.79 18.83
C ASN A 6 -20.68 -4.78 18.85
N LEU A 7 -20.98 -3.49 18.68
CA LEU A 7 -19.97 -2.43 18.79
C LEU A 7 -19.35 -2.40 20.19
N LYS A 8 -20.20 -2.42 21.23
CA LYS A 8 -19.74 -2.46 22.63
C LYS A 8 -18.81 -3.64 22.87
N LYS A 9 -19.24 -4.84 22.48
CA LYS A 9 -18.43 -6.05 22.62
C LYS A 9 -17.10 -5.93 21.85
N ALA A 10 -17.09 -5.43 20.63
CA ALA A 10 -15.87 -5.29 19.85
C ALA A 10 -14.87 -4.31 20.49
N VAL A 11 -15.35 -3.24 21.10
CA VAL A 11 -14.49 -2.29 21.84
C VAL A 11 -13.95 -2.93 23.12
N GLU A 12 -14.78 -3.69 23.85
CA GLU A 12 -14.34 -4.43 25.05
C GLU A 12 -13.29 -5.48 24.71
N ASP A 13 -13.51 -6.28 23.66
CA ASP A 13 -12.55 -7.28 23.17
C ASP A 13 -11.22 -6.61 22.74
N TYR A 14 -11.28 -5.54 21.94
CA TYR A 14 -10.10 -4.78 21.55
C TYR A 14 -9.32 -4.24 22.76
N ASN A 15 -10.02 -3.60 23.69
CA ASN A 15 -9.41 -3.10 24.93
C ASN A 15 -8.77 -4.22 25.75
N GLY A 16 -9.39 -5.39 25.77
CA GLY A 16 -8.85 -6.59 26.42
C GLY A 16 -7.55 -7.08 25.74
N VAL A 17 -7.48 -7.06 24.39
CA VAL A 17 -6.24 -7.39 23.67
C VAL A 17 -5.14 -6.40 23.99
N VAL A 18 -5.45 -5.09 23.96
CA VAL A 18 -4.46 -4.03 24.29
C VAL A 18 -3.97 -4.15 25.74
N ALA A 19 -4.85 -4.53 26.67
CA ALA A 19 -4.50 -4.75 28.07
C ALA A 19 -3.81 -6.10 28.33
N GLY A 20 -3.79 -7.01 27.36
CA GLY A 20 -3.26 -8.37 27.52
C GLY A 20 -4.19 -9.32 28.31
N THR A 21 -5.45 -8.96 28.52
CA THR A 21 -6.45 -9.74 29.27
C THR A 21 -7.37 -10.59 28.39
N TYR A 22 -7.37 -10.36 27.08
CA TYR A 22 -8.16 -11.10 26.10
C TYR A 22 -7.30 -11.48 24.89
N LYS A 23 -7.45 -12.70 24.41
CA LYS A 23 -6.80 -13.20 23.20
C LYS A 23 -7.81 -13.21 22.05
N ASP A 24 -7.53 -12.42 21.01
CA ASP A 24 -8.40 -12.37 19.84
C ASP A 24 -8.42 -13.73 19.10
N PRO A 25 -9.61 -14.30 18.81
CA PRO A 25 -9.72 -15.58 18.11
C PRO A 25 -9.23 -15.55 16.66
N LEU A 26 -9.15 -14.37 16.04
CA LEU A 26 -8.62 -14.17 14.69
C LEU A 26 -7.12 -13.87 14.67
N GLY A 27 -6.47 -13.85 15.83
CA GLY A 27 -5.04 -13.69 15.95
C GLY A 27 -4.54 -12.24 15.94
N PHE A 28 -5.41 -11.25 16.12
CA PHE A 28 -4.97 -9.86 16.30
C PHE A 28 -4.10 -9.71 17.56
N VAL A 29 -2.99 -9.03 17.41
CA VAL A 29 -2.05 -8.71 18.50
C VAL A 29 -1.83 -7.22 18.54
N ALA A 30 -2.05 -6.61 19.70
CA ALA A 30 -1.83 -5.17 19.86
C ALA A 30 -0.33 -4.81 19.83
N ASN A 31 -0.01 -3.71 19.16
CA ASN A 31 1.30 -3.10 19.22
C ASN A 31 1.38 -2.15 20.42
N ASN A 32 2.02 -2.58 21.49
CA ASN A 32 2.09 -1.85 22.77
C ASN A 32 2.63 -0.41 22.66
N LYS A 33 3.29 -0.06 21.55
CA LYS A 33 3.78 1.31 21.30
C LYS A 33 2.76 2.20 20.60
N ALA A 34 1.92 1.64 19.74
CA ALA A 34 0.99 2.36 18.88
C ALA A 34 -0.46 2.23 19.34
N ASP A 35 -0.87 1.02 19.74
CA ASP A 35 -2.26 0.75 20.08
C ASP A 35 -2.59 1.21 21.49
N LYS A 36 -3.69 1.93 21.63
CA LYS A 36 -4.21 2.44 22.90
C LYS A 36 -5.62 1.90 23.12
N GLN A 37 -6.01 1.71 24.39
CA GLN A 37 -7.38 1.39 24.71
C GLN A 37 -8.33 2.52 24.28
N MET A 38 -9.50 2.12 23.79
CA MET A 38 -10.57 3.04 23.41
C MET A 38 -11.45 3.32 24.63
N THR A 39 -11.02 4.24 25.50
CA THR A 39 -11.71 4.56 26.77
C THR A 39 -12.42 5.91 26.74
N GLU A 40 -11.95 6.84 25.90
CA GLU A 40 -12.49 8.21 25.82
C GLU A 40 -12.79 8.58 24.37
N GLY A 41 -13.94 9.22 24.15
CA GLY A 41 -14.36 9.74 22.83
C GLY A 41 -13.90 11.17 22.58
N PRO A 42 -14.26 11.75 21.44
CA PRO A 42 -15.18 11.19 20.43
C PRO A 42 -14.55 10.11 19.57
N TRP A 43 -15.32 9.08 19.21
CA TRP A 43 -14.90 8.03 18.29
C TRP A 43 -15.56 8.21 16.92
N TYR A 44 -14.86 7.78 15.89
CA TYR A 44 -15.32 7.87 14.51
C TYR A 44 -15.40 6.48 13.91
N ALA A 45 -16.52 6.17 13.25
CA ALA A 45 -16.71 4.93 12.50
C ALA A 45 -16.63 5.19 11.01
N CYS A 46 -15.82 4.41 10.30
CA CYS A 46 -15.71 4.46 8.85
C CYS A 46 -15.98 3.07 8.28
N GLN A 47 -16.93 2.98 7.35
CA GLN A 47 -17.19 1.74 6.64
C GLN A 47 -16.03 1.43 5.70
N LYS A 48 -15.50 0.23 5.78
CA LYS A 48 -14.42 -0.26 4.92
C LYS A 48 -14.88 -1.49 4.15
N VAL A 49 -14.44 -1.59 2.91
CA VAL A 49 -14.60 -2.78 2.07
C VAL A 49 -13.25 -3.15 1.49
N PRO A 50 -12.95 -4.43 1.26
CA PRO A 50 -11.76 -4.84 0.53
C PRO A 50 -11.83 -4.32 -0.89
N THR A 51 -10.76 -3.69 -1.35
CA THR A 51 -10.63 -3.21 -2.74
C THR A 51 -9.23 -3.47 -3.24
N VAL A 52 -9.11 -3.72 -4.54
CA VAL A 52 -7.80 -3.72 -5.20
C VAL A 52 -7.32 -2.28 -5.27
N HIS A 53 -6.11 -2.02 -4.79
CA HIS A 53 -5.60 -0.66 -4.67
C HIS A 53 -4.42 -0.38 -5.60
N HIS A 54 -3.49 -1.34 -5.76
CA HIS A 54 -2.27 -1.16 -6.52
C HIS A 54 -1.79 -2.50 -7.09
N THR A 55 -1.24 -2.48 -8.29
CA THR A 55 -0.55 -3.64 -8.86
C THR A 55 0.95 -3.56 -8.57
N MET A 56 1.55 -4.69 -8.14
CA MET A 56 2.99 -4.74 -7.87
C MET A 56 3.78 -5.17 -9.11
N GLY A 57 3.18 -5.99 -9.95
CA GLY A 57 3.72 -6.39 -11.24
C GLY A 57 3.48 -5.35 -12.32
N GLY A 58 4.19 -5.47 -13.44
CA GLY A 58 4.05 -4.55 -14.58
C GLY A 58 5.20 -4.72 -15.56
N LEU A 59 5.38 -3.72 -16.42
CA LEU A 59 6.46 -3.69 -17.39
C LEU A 59 7.81 -3.58 -16.67
N GLU A 60 8.78 -4.41 -17.06
CA GLU A 60 10.14 -4.30 -16.59
C GLU A 60 10.84 -3.13 -17.28
N ILE A 61 11.53 -2.30 -16.53
CA ILE A 61 12.25 -1.12 -17.05
C ILE A 61 13.69 -1.10 -16.56
N ASN A 62 14.57 -0.46 -17.35
CA ASN A 62 15.94 -0.16 -16.93
C ASN A 62 16.03 1.21 -16.22
N THR A 63 17.24 1.61 -15.85
CA THR A 63 17.52 2.90 -15.17
C THR A 63 17.24 4.13 -16.02
N LYS A 64 16.93 3.98 -17.31
CA LYS A 64 16.50 5.05 -18.22
C LYS A 64 14.99 5.02 -18.47
N ALA A 65 14.24 4.23 -17.69
CA ALA A 65 12.80 3.99 -17.85
C ALA A 65 12.40 3.39 -19.22
N GLN A 66 13.34 2.78 -19.94
CA GLN A 66 13.08 2.04 -21.17
C GLN A 66 12.51 0.67 -20.83
N VAL A 67 11.45 0.28 -21.52
CA VAL A 67 10.80 -1.04 -21.34
C VAL A 67 11.69 -2.13 -21.91
N LEU A 68 11.78 -3.24 -21.16
CA LEU A 68 12.50 -4.44 -21.56
C LEU A 68 11.53 -5.50 -22.09
N ASP A 69 11.96 -6.26 -23.08
CA ASP A 69 11.26 -7.45 -23.55
C ASP A 69 11.48 -8.65 -22.60
N ALA A 70 10.84 -9.78 -22.89
CA ALA A 70 10.98 -11.01 -22.08
C ALA A 70 12.42 -11.61 -22.07
N ASN A 71 13.32 -11.13 -22.90
CA ASN A 71 14.73 -11.51 -22.94
C ASN A 71 15.64 -10.48 -22.27
N GLY A 72 15.07 -9.45 -21.63
CA GLY A 72 15.80 -8.36 -20.99
C GLY A 72 16.40 -7.33 -21.97
N LYS A 73 15.94 -7.31 -23.23
CA LYS A 73 16.40 -6.35 -24.22
C LYS A 73 15.48 -5.15 -24.26
N VAL A 74 16.07 -3.96 -24.43
CA VAL A 74 15.32 -2.71 -24.61
C VAL A 74 14.43 -2.78 -25.84
N ILE A 75 13.16 -2.41 -25.67
CA ILE A 75 12.23 -2.17 -26.78
C ILE A 75 12.44 -0.71 -27.22
N PRO A 76 12.99 -0.47 -28.43
CA PRO A 76 13.34 0.88 -28.86
C PRO A 76 12.13 1.83 -28.91
N GLY A 77 12.28 3.02 -28.32
CA GLY A 77 11.24 4.04 -28.33
C GLY A 77 10.10 3.83 -27.31
N LEU A 78 10.12 2.73 -26.52
CA LEU A 78 9.11 2.47 -25.51
C LEU A 78 9.65 2.77 -24.10
N TYR A 79 8.94 3.64 -23.39
CA TYR A 79 9.24 4.05 -22.02
C TYR A 79 8.01 3.85 -21.14
N ALA A 80 8.23 3.57 -19.87
CA ALA A 80 7.15 3.42 -18.89
C ALA A 80 7.56 3.93 -17.51
N ALA A 81 6.58 4.42 -16.74
CA ALA A 81 6.77 4.86 -15.36
C ALA A 81 5.47 4.75 -14.56
N GLY A 82 5.59 4.72 -13.23
CA GLY A 82 4.46 4.65 -12.31
C GLY A 82 3.90 3.24 -12.19
N GLU A 83 2.63 3.11 -11.81
CA GLU A 83 2.00 1.82 -11.49
C GLU A 83 2.03 0.78 -12.63
N THR A 84 2.15 1.22 -13.88
CA THR A 84 2.29 0.31 -15.04
C THR A 84 3.62 -0.45 -15.05
N THR A 85 4.61 -0.03 -14.26
CA THR A 85 5.91 -0.68 -14.13
C THR A 85 5.95 -1.62 -12.96
N GLY A 86 6.69 -2.73 -13.08
CA GLY A 86 6.92 -3.71 -12.03
C GLY A 86 8.30 -3.57 -11.38
N GLY A 87 8.44 -4.18 -10.19
CA GLY A 87 9.75 -4.34 -9.52
C GLY A 87 10.20 -3.18 -8.62
N ILE A 88 9.64 -1.98 -8.75
CA ILE A 88 10.09 -0.80 -7.98
C ILE A 88 9.73 -0.93 -6.50
N HIS A 89 8.55 -1.45 -6.19
CA HIS A 89 8.03 -1.53 -4.83
C HIS A 89 8.12 -2.93 -4.18
N GLY A 90 8.75 -3.89 -4.85
CA GLY A 90 8.82 -5.27 -4.37
C GLY A 90 7.43 -5.92 -4.30
N SER A 91 7.13 -6.61 -3.21
CA SER A 91 5.87 -7.33 -3.02
C SER A 91 4.73 -6.48 -2.45
N ASN A 92 5.04 -5.29 -1.92
CA ASN A 92 4.03 -4.39 -1.35
C ASN A 92 4.54 -2.96 -1.27
N ARG A 93 3.77 -2.02 -1.83
CA ARG A 93 4.11 -0.60 -1.80
C ARG A 93 3.69 0.05 -0.47
N LEU A 94 4.64 0.69 0.21
CA LEU A 94 4.34 1.52 1.38
C LEU A 94 3.46 2.72 0.98
N GLY A 95 2.45 3.01 1.80
CA GLY A 95 1.52 4.11 1.55
C GLY A 95 2.22 5.46 1.34
N GLY A 96 1.75 6.23 0.36
CA GLY A 96 2.35 7.51 -0.04
C GLY A 96 3.43 7.40 -1.11
N ASN A 97 4.17 6.30 -1.20
CA ASN A 97 5.32 6.16 -2.12
C ASN A 97 4.93 6.18 -3.61
N ALA A 98 3.65 6.00 -3.96
CA ALA A 98 3.22 6.17 -5.35
C ALA A 98 3.55 7.55 -5.90
N ILE A 99 3.41 8.60 -5.10
CA ILE A 99 3.68 9.98 -5.55
C ILE A 99 5.18 10.17 -5.81
N ALA A 100 6.05 9.67 -4.93
CA ALA A 100 7.50 9.71 -5.14
C ALA A 100 7.91 8.95 -6.41
N ASP A 101 7.34 7.76 -6.62
CA ASP A 101 7.56 6.93 -7.79
C ASP A 101 7.17 7.67 -9.09
N ILE A 102 5.90 8.07 -9.23
CA ILE A 102 5.40 8.68 -10.46
C ILE A 102 6.10 10.01 -10.79
N MET A 103 6.48 10.80 -9.81
CA MET A 103 7.18 12.06 -10.01
C MET A 103 8.66 11.83 -10.44
N THR A 104 9.32 10.86 -9.83
CA THR A 104 10.72 10.54 -10.15
C THR A 104 10.83 9.86 -11.51
N PHE A 105 10.23 8.68 -11.65
CA PHE A 105 10.36 7.88 -12.86
C PHE A 105 9.60 8.47 -14.05
N GLY A 106 8.48 9.19 -13.83
CA GLY A 106 7.79 9.90 -14.89
C GLY A 106 8.64 11.01 -15.50
N ARG A 107 9.38 11.77 -14.67
CA ARG A 107 10.35 12.77 -15.13
C ARG A 107 11.49 12.14 -15.91
N ASP A 108 12.03 11.03 -15.40
CA ASP A 108 13.15 10.33 -16.06
C ASP A 108 12.72 9.73 -17.41
N ALA A 109 11.56 9.06 -17.45
CA ALA A 109 10.99 8.52 -18.67
C ALA A 109 10.78 9.62 -19.72
N GLY A 110 10.16 10.74 -19.36
CA GLY A 110 9.96 11.89 -20.25
C GLY A 110 11.27 12.50 -20.74
N THR A 111 12.27 12.59 -19.85
CA THR A 111 13.59 13.15 -20.19
C THR A 111 14.33 12.26 -21.21
N HIS A 112 14.34 10.95 -20.99
CA HIS A 112 15.01 10.01 -21.89
C HIS A 112 14.26 9.86 -23.22
N ALA A 113 12.93 9.82 -23.19
CA ALA A 113 12.11 9.78 -24.40
C ALA A 113 12.35 11.01 -25.29
N ALA A 114 12.43 12.21 -24.71
CA ALA A 114 12.69 13.44 -25.46
C ALA A 114 14.11 13.49 -26.08
N LYS A 115 15.07 12.82 -25.46
CA LYS A 115 16.45 12.73 -25.98
C LYS A 115 16.66 11.61 -27.01
N GLY A 116 15.72 10.68 -27.09
CA GLY A 116 15.82 9.50 -27.97
C GLY A 116 16.89 8.49 -27.55
N ASN A 117 17.21 8.43 -26.23
CA ASN A 117 18.29 7.57 -25.68
C ASN A 117 17.70 6.38 -24.92
#